data_46369731234b6b52a4a83d26d21ad145
#
_entry.id   46369731234b6b52a4a83d26d21ad145
#
_cell.length_a   1.000
_cell.length_b   1.000
_cell.length_c   1.000
_cell.angle_alpha   90.00
_cell.angle_beta   90.00
_cell.angle_gamma   90.00
#
_symmetry.space_group_name_H-M   'P 1'
#
loop_
_entity.id
_entity.type
_entity.pdbx_description
1 polymer ?
#
loop_
_entity_poly.entity_id
_entity_poly.type
_entity_poly.pdbx_seq_one_letter_code
_entity_poly.pdbx_strand_id
1 'polypeptide(L)'
;MGFTTPCFILKNTLQLREKLEGLGYRIGNKYCIDNNFLATDNNEMFGIEEPYLPEECNGYIHCGFNEELFLAIAALRDDTNYKQWFVCTSDYKEFDGKEWKVGDFDLNTCPDDFDNILPHWRKATVNELIEHFKDKKEQLCVE
;
A
#
# COMPACT_ATOMS: atom_id res chain seq x y z
N MET A 1 3.92 15.02 6.91
CA MET A 1 2.67 14.77 6.44
C MET A 1 2.63 14.21 5.10
N GLY A 2 1.98 13.32 4.83
CA GLY A 2 1.88 12.71 3.57
C GLY A 2 2.38 11.30 3.61
N PHE A 3 2.66 10.78 2.45
CA PHE A 3 2.97 9.38 2.30
C PHE A 3 4.44 9.11 2.60
N THR A 4 4.71 7.98 3.22
CA THR A 4 6.03 7.73 3.78
C THR A 4 6.96 6.95 2.87
N THR A 5 6.42 6.18 1.92
CA THR A 5 7.25 5.27 1.14
C THR A 5 6.90 5.36 -0.34
N PRO A 6 7.81 5.87 -1.16
CA PRO A 6 7.55 5.91 -2.60
C PRO A 6 7.62 4.52 -3.20
N CYS A 7 6.81 4.28 -4.21
CA CYS A 7 6.77 2.97 -4.85
C CYS A 7 6.33 3.11 -6.30
N PHE A 8 6.55 2.04 -7.07
CA PHE A 8 6.09 2.03 -8.44
C PHE A 8 5.60 0.65 -8.84
N ILE A 9 4.79 0.63 -9.89
CA ILE A 9 4.20 -0.59 -10.41
C ILE A 9 4.35 -0.59 -11.94
N LEU A 10 4.51 -1.77 -12.51
CA LEU A 10 4.70 -1.92 -13.95
C LEU A 10 3.36 -1.97 -14.67
N LYS A 11 2.53 -1.00 -14.39
CA LYS A 11 1.22 -0.90 -15.05
C LYS A 11 0.67 0.49 -14.76
N ASN A 12 -0.14 0.98 -15.68
CA ASN A 12 -0.72 2.31 -15.55
C ASN A 12 -2.11 2.29 -16.15
N THR A 13 -3.10 2.05 -15.32
CA THR A 13 -4.49 1.98 -15.77
C THR A 13 -5.29 3.12 -15.13
N LEU A 14 -6.39 3.46 -15.75
CA LEU A 14 -7.27 4.49 -15.21
C LEU A 14 -7.80 4.07 -13.84
N GLN A 15 -8.16 2.80 -13.70
CA GLN A 15 -8.69 2.31 -12.44
C GLN A 15 -7.67 2.46 -11.32
N LEU A 16 -6.42 2.17 -11.63
CA LEU A 16 -5.36 2.28 -10.63
C LEU A 16 -5.15 3.74 -10.22
N ARG A 17 -5.16 4.63 -11.21
CA ARG A 17 -5.02 6.05 -10.91
C ARG A 17 -6.17 6.57 -10.05
N GLU A 18 -7.38 6.09 -10.33
CA GLU A 18 -8.53 6.51 -9.52
C GLU A 18 -8.40 6.04 -8.08
N LYS A 19 -7.88 4.83 -7.89
CA LYS A 19 -7.66 4.33 -6.53
C LYS A 19 -6.62 5.15 -5.78
N LEU A 20 -5.58 5.58 -6.49
CA LEU A 20 -4.57 6.43 -5.87
C LEU A 20 -5.14 7.79 -5.51
N GLU A 21 -6.00 8.34 -6.36
CA GLU A 21 -6.66 9.60 -6.03
C GLU A 21 -7.51 9.45 -4.78
N GLY A 22 -8.16 8.31 -4.63
CA GLY A 22 -8.95 8.04 -3.43
C GLY A 22 -8.10 7.97 -2.18
N LEU A 23 -6.82 7.64 -2.32
CA LEU A 23 -5.91 7.64 -1.19
C LEU A 23 -5.37 9.04 -0.86
N GLY A 24 -5.52 9.99 -1.77
CA GLY A 24 -5.03 11.34 -1.53
C GLY A 24 -3.96 11.81 -2.48
N TYR A 25 -3.59 10.99 -3.45
CA TYR A 25 -2.60 11.39 -4.44
C TYR A 25 -3.23 12.26 -5.51
N ARG A 26 -2.41 13.05 -6.16
CA ARG A 26 -2.84 13.83 -7.31
C ARG A 26 -1.78 13.67 -8.39
N ILE A 27 -2.17 13.95 -9.62
CA ILE A 27 -1.28 13.77 -10.76
C ILE A 27 -0.20 14.83 -10.74
N GLY A 28 1.06 14.37 -10.80
CA GLY A 28 2.18 15.28 -10.88
C GLY A 28 2.38 15.75 -12.31
N ASN A 29 3.10 16.85 -12.45
CA ASN A 29 3.34 17.46 -13.75
C ASN A 29 4.54 16.89 -14.48
N LYS A 30 5.29 16.04 -13.83
CA LYS A 30 6.56 15.60 -14.37
C LYS A 30 6.44 14.67 -15.55
N TYR A 31 5.41 13.83 -15.57
CA TYR A 31 5.34 12.75 -16.53
C TYR A 31 3.94 12.63 -17.12
N CYS A 32 3.91 12.11 -18.35
CA CYS A 32 2.66 11.84 -19.00
C CYS A 32 1.98 10.63 -18.38
N ILE A 33 0.67 10.67 -18.26
CA ILE A 33 -0.08 9.57 -17.66
C ILE A 33 -0.28 8.40 -18.62
N ASP A 34 0.17 8.54 -19.86
CA ASP A 34 0.06 7.45 -20.83
C ASP A 34 1.19 6.45 -20.75
N ASN A 35 2.11 6.66 -19.84
CA ASN A 35 3.24 5.74 -19.71
C ASN A 35 2.79 4.41 -19.13
N ASN A 36 3.63 3.40 -19.29
CA ASN A 36 3.27 2.05 -18.86
C ASN A 36 3.51 1.79 -17.39
N PHE A 37 4.31 2.61 -16.75
CA PHE A 37 4.63 2.47 -15.33
C PHE A 37 3.96 3.61 -14.58
N LEU A 38 3.63 3.35 -13.32
CA LEU A 38 3.03 4.36 -12.47
C LEU A 38 3.78 4.38 -11.15
N ALA A 39 4.12 5.57 -10.69
CA ALA A 39 4.86 5.75 -9.45
C ALA A 39 4.20 6.78 -8.56
N THR A 40 4.45 6.67 -7.26
CA THR A 40 3.95 7.62 -6.29
C THR A 40 5.09 8.18 -5.47
N ASP A 41 4.96 9.46 -5.13
CA ASP A 41 5.97 10.15 -4.33
C ASP A 41 5.33 11.41 -3.76
N ASN A 42 5.45 11.63 -2.46
CA ASN A 42 5.08 12.89 -1.82
C ASN A 42 3.70 13.43 -2.22
N ASN A 43 2.67 12.64 -2.11
CA ASN A 43 1.30 13.05 -2.45
C ASN A 43 1.05 13.18 -3.95
N GLU A 44 2.01 12.81 -4.78
CA GLU A 44 1.84 12.88 -6.22
C GLU A 44 2.00 11.51 -6.84
N MET A 45 1.28 11.30 -7.94
CA MET A 45 1.49 10.11 -8.78
C MET A 45 1.93 10.59 -10.14
N PHE A 46 2.75 9.79 -10.80
CA PHE A 46 3.25 10.15 -12.13
C PHE A 46 3.57 8.89 -12.91
N GLY A 47 3.52 9.01 -14.22
CA GLY A 47 3.87 7.92 -15.11
C GLY A 47 5.36 7.92 -15.42
N ILE A 48 5.88 6.76 -15.75
CA ILE A 48 7.29 6.59 -16.07
C ILE A 48 7.38 5.90 -17.42
N GLU A 49 8.27 6.39 -18.28
CA GLU A 49 8.45 5.82 -19.60
C GLU A 49 9.25 4.54 -19.59
N GLU A 50 8.84 3.60 -20.41
CA GLU A 50 9.60 2.41 -20.69
C GLU A 50 10.66 2.69 -21.72
N PRO A 51 11.68 1.85 -21.78
CA PRO A 51 11.97 0.73 -20.90
C PRO A 51 12.81 1.11 -19.69
N TYR A 52 13.15 2.36 -19.57
CA TYR A 52 14.08 2.80 -18.54
C TYR A 52 13.36 3.46 -17.41
N LEU A 53 13.65 3.04 -16.19
CA LEU A 53 13.19 3.72 -15.01
C LEU A 53 14.12 4.87 -14.72
N PRO A 54 13.62 6.07 -14.54
CA PRO A 54 14.49 7.21 -14.23
C PRO A 54 15.18 7.02 -12.90
N GLU A 55 16.28 7.76 -12.74
CA GLU A 55 16.99 7.71 -11.48
C GLU A 55 16.12 8.16 -10.32
N GLU A 56 15.12 9.00 -10.59
CA GLU A 56 14.19 9.40 -9.54
C GLU A 56 13.49 8.25 -8.89
N CYS A 57 13.47 7.08 -9.52
CA CYS A 57 12.83 5.91 -8.93
C CYS A 57 13.78 5.04 -8.14
N ASN A 58 15.03 5.40 -8.04
CA ASN A 58 15.94 4.71 -7.14
C ASN A 58 15.48 4.94 -5.71
N GLY A 59 15.42 3.85 -4.96
CA GLY A 59 14.90 3.92 -3.59
C GLY A 59 13.41 3.72 -3.49
N TYR A 60 12.71 3.65 -4.62
CA TYR A 60 11.29 3.35 -4.61
C TYR A 60 11.10 1.84 -4.49
N ILE A 61 10.02 1.43 -3.86
CA ILE A 61 9.70 0.01 -3.75
C ILE A 61 9.13 -0.46 -5.09
N HIS A 62 9.72 -1.51 -5.64
CA HIS A 62 9.29 -2.08 -6.91
C HIS A 62 8.17 -3.08 -6.63
N CYS A 63 6.96 -2.78 -7.04
CA CYS A 63 5.81 -3.63 -6.76
C CYS A 63 5.46 -4.60 -7.89
N GLY A 64 6.25 -4.60 -8.96
CA GLY A 64 6.00 -5.47 -10.10
C GLY A 64 4.64 -5.19 -10.71
N PHE A 65 3.82 -6.21 -10.85
CA PHE A 65 2.45 -6.07 -11.34
C PHE A 65 1.44 -6.26 -10.22
N ASN A 66 1.90 -6.25 -8.97
CA ASN A 66 1.03 -6.56 -7.83
C ASN A 66 0.33 -5.28 -7.36
N GLU A 67 -0.90 -5.11 -7.83
CA GLU A 67 -1.66 -3.90 -7.55
C GLU A 67 -1.98 -3.77 -6.06
N GLU A 68 -2.31 -4.89 -5.41
CA GLU A 68 -2.63 -4.83 -3.98
C GLU A 68 -1.44 -4.37 -3.16
N LEU A 69 -0.27 -4.89 -3.47
CA LEU A 69 0.94 -4.46 -2.78
C LEU A 69 1.24 -2.99 -3.04
N PHE A 70 1.12 -2.59 -4.30
CA PHE A 70 1.38 -1.20 -4.67
C PHE A 70 0.48 -0.25 -3.89
N LEU A 71 -0.82 -0.57 -3.84
CA LEU A 71 -1.76 0.29 -3.14
C LEU A 71 -1.52 0.29 -1.62
N ALA A 72 -1.13 -0.86 -1.08
CA ALA A 72 -0.86 -0.93 0.35
C ALA A 72 0.35 -0.08 0.73
N ILE A 73 1.40 -0.12 -0.07
CA ILE A 73 2.59 0.69 0.20
C ILE A 73 2.29 2.17 -0.06
N ALA A 74 1.57 2.45 -1.14
CA ALA A 74 1.20 3.83 -1.46
C ALA A 74 0.34 4.45 -0.37
N ALA A 75 -0.41 3.64 0.37
CA ALA A 75 -1.28 4.14 1.41
C ALA A 75 -0.55 4.46 2.72
N LEU A 76 0.71 4.07 2.85
CA LEU A 76 1.43 4.23 4.11
C LEU A 76 1.59 5.69 4.49
N ARG A 77 1.15 6.03 5.70
CA ARG A 77 1.25 7.36 6.25
C ARG A 77 1.54 7.24 7.74
N ASP A 78 2.30 8.16 8.27
CA ASP A 78 2.57 8.13 9.71
C ASP A 78 1.73 9.16 10.47
N ASP A 79 0.83 9.86 9.79
CA ASP A 79 -0.01 10.88 10.42
C ASP A 79 -1.47 10.43 10.59
N THR A 80 -1.78 9.18 10.27
CA THR A 80 -3.14 8.67 10.41
C THR A 80 -3.12 7.16 10.53
N ASN A 81 -4.17 6.60 11.08
CA ASN A 81 -4.39 5.16 11.09
C ASN A 81 -5.42 4.73 10.05
N TYR A 82 -6.06 5.69 9.40
CA TYR A 82 -7.10 5.40 8.43
C TYR A 82 -6.48 4.81 7.17
N LYS A 83 -7.03 3.71 6.70
CA LYS A 83 -6.56 3.00 5.49
C LYS A 83 -5.13 2.51 5.61
N GLN A 84 -4.73 2.22 6.83
CA GLN A 84 -3.42 1.63 7.09
C GLN A 84 -3.58 0.16 7.41
N TRP A 85 -2.61 -0.64 7.00
CA TRP A 85 -2.62 -2.06 7.32
C TRP A 85 -2.03 -2.28 8.70
N PHE A 86 -2.63 -3.16 9.47
CA PHE A 86 -2.20 -3.48 10.82
C PHE A 86 -1.94 -4.97 10.95
N VAL A 87 -1.03 -5.30 11.85
CA VAL A 87 -0.67 -6.68 12.15
C VAL A 87 -1.06 -6.99 13.58
N CYS A 88 -1.72 -8.12 13.78
CA CYS A 88 -2.12 -8.54 15.11
C CYS A 88 -0.90 -8.99 15.90
N THR A 89 -0.77 -8.48 17.14
CA THR A 89 0.39 -8.76 17.97
C THR A 89 0.09 -9.71 19.12
N SER A 90 -1.18 -10.04 19.33
CA SER A 90 -1.54 -11.01 20.39
C SER A 90 -2.88 -11.64 20.03
N ASP A 91 -2.98 -12.94 20.29
CA ASP A 91 -4.21 -13.67 20.03
C ASP A 91 -5.33 -13.09 20.87
N TYR A 92 -6.51 -12.88 20.29
CA TYR A 92 -7.64 -12.43 21.06
C TYR A 92 -8.92 -12.69 20.29
N LYS A 93 -10.03 -12.58 20.99
CA LYS A 93 -11.35 -12.82 20.42
C LYS A 93 -12.19 -11.58 20.58
N GLU A 94 -12.80 -11.15 19.49
CA GLU A 94 -13.65 -9.98 19.54
C GLU A 94 -14.98 -10.32 20.21
N PHE A 95 -15.65 -9.27 20.61
CA PHE A 95 -16.95 -9.33 21.23
C PHE A 95 -17.95 -10.13 20.42
N ASP A 96 -17.87 -10.02 19.09
CA ASP A 96 -18.79 -10.73 18.21
C ASP A 96 -18.36 -12.17 17.90
N GLY A 97 -17.28 -12.62 18.50
CA GLY A 97 -16.81 -13.98 18.32
C GLY A 97 -15.68 -14.17 17.33
N LYS A 98 -15.31 -13.11 16.61
CA LYS A 98 -14.22 -13.23 15.65
C LYS A 98 -12.90 -13.39 16.38
N GLU A 99 -12.10 -14.34 15.94
CA GLU A 99 -10.81 -14.63 16.56
C GLU A 99 -9.69 -14.07 15.71
N TRP A 100 -8.70 -13.49 16.39
CA TRP A 100 -7.52 -12.97 15.74
C TRP A 100 -6.29 -13.66 16.31
N LYS A 101 -5.32 -13.90 15.45
CA LYS A 101 -4.08 -14.57 15.84
C LYS A 101 -2.90 -13.68 15.52
N VAL A 102 -1.84 -13.83 16.27
CA VAL A 102 -0.59 -13.11 16.01
C VAL A 102 -0.19 -13.31 14.55
N GLY A 103 0.09 -12.22 13.86
CA GLY A 103 0.48 -12.26 12.47
C GLY A 103 -0.65 -12.03 11.48
N ASP A 104 -1.89 -11.98 11.95
CA ASP A 104 -3.01 -11.64 11.06
C ASP A 104 -2.90 -10.19 10.62
N PHE A 105 -3.33 -9.93 9.39
CA PHE A 105 -3.35 -8.58 8.84
C PHE A 105 -4.77 -8.11 8.70
N ASP A 106 -4.97 -6.82 8.89
CA ASP A 106 -6.28 -6.21 8.71
C ASP A 106 -6.11 -4.76 8.26
N LEU A 107 -6.95 -4.34 7.35
CA LEU A 107 -6.95 -2.97 6.85
C LEU A 107 -7.91 -2.14 7.70
N ASN A 108 -7.40 -1.08 8.29
CA ASN A 108 -8.25 -0.21 9.10
C ASN A 108 -9.04 0.72 8.21
N THR A 109 -10.35 0.62 8.25
CA THR A 109 -11.23 1.48 7.46
C THR A 109 -11.98 2.49 8.32
N CYS A 110 -11.67 2.57 9.60
CA CYS A 110 -12.29 3.56 10.49
C CYS A 110 -11.45 4.81 10.52
N PRO A 111 -12.01 5.96 10.17
CA PRO A 111 -11.23 7.19 10.15
C PRO A 111 -10.85 7.69 11.52
N ASP A 112 -11.63 7.36 12.56
CA ASP A 112 -11.43 8.00 13.81
C ASP A 112 -10.90 7.06 14.83
N ASP A 113 -10.64 6.39 15.27
CA ASP A 113 -10.40 5.80 16.53
C ASP A 113 -10.04 4.35 16.49
N PHE A 114 -8.85 4.12 16.10
CA PHE A 114 -8.29 2.80 16.15
C PHE A 114 -7.58 2.56 17.48
N ASP A 115 -7.60 3.55 18.37
CA ASP A 115 -6.81 3.48 19.57
C ASP A 115 -7.26 2.38 20.50
N ASN A 116 -8.52 2.04 20.47
CA ASN A 116 -9.05 1.04 21.38
C ASN A 116 -8.53 -0.35 21.11
N ILE A 117 -8.05 -0.62 19.92
CA ILE A 117 -7.56 -1.96 19.59
C ILE A 117 -6.05 -1.99 19.44
N LEU A 118 -5.39 -0.85 19.61
CA LEU A 118 -3.92 -0.81 19.48
C LEU A 118 -3.18 -1.76 20.41
N PRO A 119 -3.68 -2.09 21.62
CA PRO A 119 -2.97 -3.08 22.42
C PRO A 119 -2.75 -4.41 21.72
N HIS A 120 -3.61 -4.72 20.74
CA HIS A 120 -3.51 -6.00 20.03
C HIS A 120 -2.97 -5.84 18.60
N TRP A 121 -2.67 -4.62 18.18
CA TRP A 121 -2.33 -4.35 16.79
C TRP A 121 -1.23 -3.31 16.70
N ARG A 122 -0.44 -3.42 15.65
CA ARG A 122 0.51 -2.35 15.30
C ARG A 122 0.49 -2.19 13.79
N LYS A 123 0.90 -1.04 13.31
CA LYS A 123 0.96 -0.83 11.87
C LYS A 123 1.96 -1.78 11.23
N ALA A 124 1.62 -2.30 10.05
CA ALA A 124 2.50 -3.17 9.31
C ALA A 124 3.67 -2.36 8.76
N THR A 125 4.84 -2.98 8.74
CA THR A 125 6.01 -2.38 8.11
C THR A 125 5.99 -2.67 6.61
N VAL A 126 6.84 -1.95 5.87
CA VAL A 126 6.96 -2.19 4.43
C VAL A 126 7.31 -3.64 4.16
N ASN A 127 8.28 -4.19 4.89
CA ASN A 127 8.69 -5.57 4.68
C ASN A 127 7.56 -6.55 4.94
N GLU A 128 6.77 -6.28 5.95
CA GLU A 128 5.62 -7.14 6.26
C GLU A 128 4.58 -7.10 5.15
N LEU A 129 4.34 -5.93 4.59
CA LEU A 129 3.41 -5.82 3.48
C LEU A 129 3.92 -6.57 2.26
N ILE A 130 5.19 -6.45 1.97
CA ILE A 130 5.78 -7.16 0.84
C ILE A 130 5.60 -8.67 1.00
N GLU A 131 5.90 -9.18 2.18
CA GLU A 131 5.77 -10.62 2.41
C GLU A 131 4.32 -11.08 2.37
N HIS A 132 3.44 -10.28 2.97
CA HIS A 132 2.03 -10.65 3.01
C HIS A 132 1.43 -10.75 1.61
N PHE A 133 1.64 -9.73 0.79
CA PHE A 133 1.05 -9.70 -0.54
C PHE A 133 1.81 -10.57 -1.53
N LYS A 134 3.09 -10.78 -1.29
CA LYS A 134 3.87 -11.68 -2.11
C LYS A 134 3.34 -13.11 -1.99
N ASP A 135 3.06 -13.53 -0.78
CA ASP A 135 2.53 -14.87 -0.56
C ASP A 135 1.20 -15.07 -1.28
N LYS A 136 0.32 -14.09 -1.20
CA LYS A 136 -0.94 -14.16 -1.92
C LYS A 136 -0.72 -14.25 -3.41
N LYS A 137 0.20 -13.47 -3.93
CA LYS A 137 0.51 -13.48 -5.34
C LYS A 137 1.06 -14.84 -5.78
N GLU A 138 1.91 -15.41 -4.96
CA GLU A 138 2.49 -16.71 -5.28
C GLU A 138 1.43 -17.80 -5.30
N GLN A 139 0.47 -17.73 -4.40
CA GLN A 139 -0.61 -18.68 -4.41
C GLN A 139 -1.39 -18.64 -5.72
N LEU A 140 -1.62 -17.44 -6.22
CA LEU A 140 -2.32 -17.30 -7.49
C LEU A 140 -1.48 -17.81 -8.64
N CYS A 141 -0.18 -17.65 -8.57
CA CYS A 141 0.69 -18.06 -9.66
C CYS A 141 0.86 -19.58 -9.73
N VAL A 142 0.73 -20.26 -8.62
CA VAL A 142 0.94 -21.70 -8.59
C VAL A 142 -0.15 -22.43 -9.36
N GLU A 143 -1.29 -21.81 -9.47
CA GLU A 143 -2.31 -22.45 -10.24
C GLU A 143 -2.11 -22.31 -11.71
#